data_5226ee1d3f96ede5c1949ef055ad96cb
#
_entry.id   5226ee1d3f96ede5c1949ef055ad96cb
#
_cell.length_a   1.000
_cell.length_b   1.000
_cell.length_c   1.000
_cell.angle_alpha   90.00
_cell.angle_beta   90.00
_cell.angle_gamma   90.00
#
_symmetry.space_group_name_H-M   'P 1'
#
loop_
_entity.id
_entity.type
_entity.pdbx_description
1 polymer ?
#
loop_
_entity_poly.entity_id
_entity_poly.type
_entity_poly.pdbx_seq_one_letter_code
_entity_poly.pdbx_strand_id
1 'polypeptide(L)'
;MTFDAEVHFWKYGKATGVPLIRNNKMLQEDYLPSGISLNLQRNQVDACVAVAAEPAEVETRFLSELALTHPVIRGVIGWIDLQDRNAVEKIAGLSSYTAIKGFKLDSSGVDFSSLQPVMELMVQYSYSLDLKLSPNTNTPQLNDWIRSNPDQYFVLGQCGNPDTKHPPSTEWIQQIKQLAKNQNLFCKVSGLFTPGNWKSWKPADFYPFLDTLFEAFGPNRLLYASDWPFILLSGSYVQWKSLMEKYTEHLKPEEKENFFGENAQRIYHL
;
A
#
# COMPACT_ATOMS: atom_id res chain seq x y z
N MET A 1 12.96 -0.33 13.88
CA MET A 1 12.28 -1.55 13.38
C MET A 1 12.00 -1.39 11.90
N THR A 2 12.15 -2.46 11.11
CA THR A 2 11.83 -2.46 9.68
C THR A 2 10.45 -3.06 9.44
N PHE A 3 9.60 -2.36 8.70
CA PHE A 3 8.25 -2.82 8.36
C PHE A 3 8.08 -2.93 6.84
N ASP A 4 7.40 -3.99 6.42
CA ASP A 4 6.86 -4.08 5.08
C ASP A 4 5.43 -3.55 5.09
N ALA A 5 5.20 -2.37 4.53
CA ALA A 5 3.93 -1.66 4.61
C ALA A 5 2.85 -2.21 3.65
N GLU A 6 3.15 -3.23 2.83
CA GLU A 6 2.17 -3.83 1.93
C GLU A 6 2.49 -5.29 1.63
N VAL A 7 1.77 -6.19 2.30
CA VAL A 7 1.80 -7.63 2.08
C VAL A 7 0.37 -8.13 1.93
N HIS A 8 0.12 -9.01 0.98
CA HIS A 8 -1.20 -9.56 0.75
C HIS A 8 -1.25 -11.04 1.13
N PHE A 9 -2.34 -11.43 1.77
CA PHE A 9 -2.59 -12.82 2.15
C PHE A 9 -3.94 -13.27 1.63
N TRP A 10 -4.01 -14.47 1.08
CA TRP A 10 -5.27 -15.09 0.66
C TRP A 10 -5.23 -16.60 0.67
N LYS A 11 -6.41 -17.21 0.64
CA LYS A 11 -6.64 -18.60 0.26
C LYS A 11 -7.17 -18.63 -1.15
N TYR A 12 -6.52 -19.34 -2.06
CA TYR A 12 -6.78 -19.27 -3.50
C TYR A 12 -8.25 -19.44 -3.86
N GLY A 13 -8.92 -20.45 -3.38
CA GLY A 13 -10.33 -20.68 -3.73
C GLY A 13 -11.32 -19.56 -3.32
N LYS A 14 -10.84 -18.55 -2.55
CA LYS A 14 -11.65 -17.43 -2.07
C LYS A 14 -11.25 -16.09 -2.68
N ALA A 15 -10.05 -15.96 -3.23
CA ALA A 15 -9.51 -14.71 -3.81
C ALA A 15 -9.66 -14.67 -5.35
N THR A 16 -10.79 -15.10 -5.87
CA THR A 16 -11.03 -15.21 -7.32
C THR A 16 -11.50 -13.91 -7.98
N GLY A 17 -11.85 -12.91 -7.20
CA GLY A 17 -12.28 -11.60 -7.68
C GLY A 17 -11.14 -10.74 -8.25
N VAL A 18 -9.88 -11.05 -7.89
CA VAL A 18 -8.70 -10.29 -8.36
C VAL A 18 -8.24 -10.82 -9.71
N PRO A 19 -8.37 -10.04 -10.82
CA PRO A 19 -8.02 -10.51 -12.16
C PRO A 19 -6.55 -10.98 -12.28
N LEU A 20 -5.63 -10.31 -11.56
CA LEU A 20 -4.22 -10.65 -11.58
C LEU A 20 -3.97 -12.04 -10.97
N ILE A 21 -4.64 -12.41 -9.90
CA ILE A 21 -4.57 -13.74 -9.29
C ILE A 21 -5.16 -14.77 -10.23
N ARG A 22 -6.37 -14.51 -10.75
CA ARG A 22 -7.09 -15.43 -11.62
C ARG A 22 -6.34 -15.74 -12.93
N ASN A 23 -5.58 -14.79 -13.45
CA ASN A 23 -4.91 -14.89 -14.75
C ASN A 23 -3.45 -15.38 -14.66
N ASN A 24 -2.90 -15.56 -13.45
CA ASN A 24 -1.50 -15.96 -13.26
C ASN A 24 -1.40 -17.22 -12.39
N LYS A 25 -0.97 -18.33 -12.99
CA LYS A 25 -0.84 -19.62 -12.28
C LYS A 25 0.02 -19.55 -11.02
N MET A 26 1.07 -18.74 -11.01
CA MET A 26 1.94 -18.56 -9.85
C MET A 26 1.17 -18.01 -8.64
N LEU A 27 0.15 -17.19 -8.85
CA LEU A 27 -0.67 -16.60 -7.80
C LEU A 27 -1.88 -17.45 -7.41
N GLN A 28 -2.10 -18.59 -8.10
CA GLN A 28 -3.21 -19.50 -7.86
C GLN A 28 -2.89 -20.53 -6.77
N GLU A 29 -2.34 -20.06 -5.67
CA GLU A 29 -1.96 -20.82 -4.48
C GLU A 29 -2.39 -20.07 -3.21
N ASP A 30 -2.34 -20.76 -2.06
CA ASP A 30 -2.54 -20.12 -0.77
C ASP A 30 -1.30 -19.30 -0.40
N TYR A 31 -1.47 -18.01 -0.20
CA TYR A 31 -0.43 -17.12 0.29
C TYR A 31 -0.78 -16.71 1.73
N LEU A 32 -0.10 -17.33 2.69
CA LEU A 32 -0.34 -17.19 4.11
C LEU A 32 0.94 -16.69 4.83
N PRO A 33 0.86 -16.22 6.08
CA PRO A 33 2.01 -15.67 6.80
C PRO A 33 3.21 -16.61 6.87
N SER A 34 3.00 -17.93 6.95
CA SER A 34 4.08 -18.93 6.91
C SER A 34 4.91 -18.88 5.61
N GLY A 35 4.29 -18.51 4.50
CA GLY A 35 4.97 -18.42 3.19
C GLY A 35 5.95 -17.26 3.06
N ILE A 36 5.76 -16.18 3.81
CA ILE A 36 6.64 -15.01 3.77
C ILE A 36 7.62 -14.96 4.95
N SER A 37 7.35 -15.65 6.06
CA SER A 37 8.10 -15.52 7.31
C SER A 37 9.61 -15.64 7.15
N LEU A 38 10.07 -16.61 6.36
CA LEU A 38 11.49 -16.80 6.08
C LEU A 38 12.09 -15.64 5.27
N ASN A 39 11.34 -15.05 4.33
CA ASN A 39 11.78 -13.89 3.57
C ASN A 39 11.92 -12.68 4.49
N LEU A 40 10.95 -12.42 5.36
CA LEU A 40 11.03 -11.33 6.33
C LEU A 40 12.27 -11.48 7.22
N GLN A 41 12.43 -12.65 7.83
CA GLN A 41 13.57 -12.94 8.72
C GLN A 41 14.93 -12.75 8.02
N ARG A 42 15.11 -13.31 6.82
CA ARG A 42 16.36 -13.23 6.06
C ARG A 42 16.71 -11.82 5.60
N ASN A 43 15.71 -10.99 5.41
CA ASN A 43 15.88 -9.60 4.97
C ASN A 43 15.77 -8.59 6.13
N GLN A 44 15.81 -9.07 7.38
CA GLN A 44 15.77 -8.22 8.59
C GLN A 44 14.54 -7.29 8.61
N VAL A 45 13.39 -7.83 8.19
CA VAL A 45 12.10 -7.16 8.27
C VAL A 45 11.35 -7.74 9.47
N ASP A 46 11.05 -6.90 10.44
CA ASP A 46 10.52 -7.31 11.74
C ASP A 46 9.04 -7.68 11.67
N ALA A 47 8.28 -6.96 10.84
CA ALA A 47 6.84 -7.15 10.73
C ALA A 47 6.29 -6.58 9.41
N CYS A 48 5.00 -6.83 9.17
CA CYS A 48 4.31 -6.34 7.99
C CYS A 48 2.92 -5.78 8.30
N VAL A 49 2.40 -5.02 7.33
CA VAL A 49 1.01 -4.60 7.27
C VAL A 49 0.31 -5.45 6.20
N ALA A 50 -0.73 -6.19 6.61
CA ALA A 50 -1.56 -6.95 5.70
C ALA A 50 -2.56 -6.03 5.00
N VAL A 51 -2.60 -6.06 3.67
CA VAL A 51 -3.45 -5.19 2.87
C VAL A 51 -4.43 -6.03 2.05
N ALA A 52 -5.70 -5.65 2.03
CA ALA A 52 -6.71 -6.33 1.24
C ALA A 52 -6.34 -6.31 -0.25
N ALA A 53 -6.29 -7.50 -0.87
CA ALA A 53 -6.07 -7.67 -2.30
C ALA A 53 -7.37 -7.55 -3.09
N GLU A 54 -8.46 -8.09 -2.53
CA GLU A 54 -9.78 -8.13 -3.12
C GLU A 54 -10.69 -7.05 -2.51
N PRO A 55 -11.56 -6.42 -3.31
CA PRO A 55 -12.55 -5.48 -2.78
C PRO A 55 -13.73 -6.22 -2.14
N ALA A 56 -13.48 -6.88 -0.99
CA ALA A 56 -14.46 -7.69 -0.29
C ALA A 56 -14.34 -7.55 1.24
N GLU A 57 -15.47 -7.26 1.91
CA GLU A 57 -15.51 -7.11 3.38
C GLU A 57 -15.07 -8.39 4.13
N VAL A 58 -15.34 -9.55 3.54
CA VAL A 58 -14.92 -10.83 4.12
C VAL A 58 -13.39 -10.94 4.23
N GLU A 59 -12.65 -10.31 3.33
CA GLU A 59 -11.20 -10.30 3.37
C GLU A 59 -10.68 -9.47 4.55
N THR A 60 -11.32 -8.36 4.88
CA THR A 60 -10.97 -7.57 6.07
C THR A 60 -11.02 -8.41 7.34
N ARG A 61 -12.07 -9.20 7.51
CA ARG A 61 -12.20 -10.12 8.66
C ARG A 61 -11.15 -11.22 8.64
N PHE A 62 -10.92 -11.84 7.49
CA PHE A 62 -9.90 -12.86 7.31
C PHE A 62 -8.50 -12.35 7.67
N LEU A 63 -8.10 -11.17 7.19
CA LEU A 63 -6.80 -10.58 7.52
C LEU A 63 -6.70 -10.22 9.02
N SER A 64 -7.79 -9.74 9.61
CA SER A 64 -7.84 -9.44 11.04
C SER A 64 -7.69 -10.69 11.90
N GLU A 65 -8.32 -11.81 11.50
CA GLU A 65 -8.16 -13.11 12.17
C GLU A 65 -6.74 -13.67 12.02
N LEU A 66 -6.10 -13.48 10.85
CA LEU A 66 -4.69 -13.84 10.67
C LEU A 66 -3.79 -13.03 11.62
N ALA A 67 -4.04 -11.75 11.78
CA ALA A 67 -3.27 -10.89 12.66
C ALA A 67 -3.35 -11.32 14.15
N LEU A 68 -4.49 -11.86 14.61
CA LEU A 68 -4.64 -12.38 15.97
C LEU A 68 -3.72 -13.57 16.25
N THR A 69 -3.38 -14.36 15.23
CA THR A 69 -2.62 -15.61 15.38
C THR A 69 -1.18 -15.51 14.86
N HIS A 70 -0.85 -14.45 14.16
CA HIS A 70 0.48 -14.26 13.55
C HIS A 70 1.04 -12.87 13.92
N PRO A 71 1.86 -12.77 14.98
CA PRO A 71 2.39 -11.49 15.49
C PRO A 71 3.23 -10.69 14.48
N VAL A 72 3.67 -11.31 13.38
CA VAL A 72 4.37 -10.63 12.29
C VAL A 72 3.46 -9.65 11.57
N ILE A 73 2.13 -9.83 11.62
CA ILE A 73 1.15 -8.89 11.08
C ILE A 73 0.83 -7.88 12.19
N ARG A 74 1.34 -6.66 12.06
CA ARG A 74 1.14 -5.59 13.04
C ARG A 74 -0.02 -4.67 12.70
N GLY A 75 -0.45 -4.66 11.45
CA GLY A 75 -1.59 -3.86 11.01
C GLY A 75 -2.32 -4.50 9.85
N VAL A 76 -3.58 -4.14 9.69
CA VAL A 76 -4.45 -4.56 8.60
C VAL A 76 -5.05 -3.32 7.94
N ILE A 77 -4.85 -3.19 6.64
CA ILE A 77 -5.59 -2.27 5.79
C ILE A 77 -6.65 -3.08 5.08
N GLY A 78 -7.86 -2.96 5.60
CA GLY A 78 -9.01 -3.70 5.11
C GLY A 78 -9.63 -3.08 3.85
N TRP A 79 -10.73 -3.66 3.43
CA TRP A 79 -11.61 -3.10 2.42
C TRP A 79 -13.06 -3.16 2.89
N ILE A 80 -13.76 -2.07 2.71
CA ILE A 80 -15.23 -1.97 2.73
C ILE A 80 -15.64 -1.00 1.63
N ASP A 81 -16.89 -1.10 1.18
CA ASP A 81 -17.45 -0.07 0.30
C ASP A 81 -17.70 1.20 1.12
N LEU A 82 -16.81 2.19 1.00
CA LEU A 82 -16.90 3.46 1.73
C LEU A 82 -18.04 4.36 1.23
N GLN A 83 -18.60 4.08 0.05
CA GLN A 83 -19.76 4.78 -0.50
C GLN A 83 -21.11 4.09 -0.15
N ASP A 84 -21.04 2.92 0.52
CA ASP A 84 -22.27 2.28 1.05
C ASP A 84 -22.89 3.15 2.13
N ARG A 85 -24.22 3.30 2.07
CA ARG A 85 -24.99 4.06 3.07
C ARG A 85 -24.76 3.61 4.53
N ASN A 86 -24.35 2.34 4.73
CA ASN A 86 -24.06 1.76 6.04
C ASN A 86 -22.55 1.68 6.32
N ALA A 87 -21.71 2.41 5.57
CA ALA A 87 -20.25 2.34 5.73
C ALA A 87 -19.81 2.70 7.17
N VAL A 88 -20.47 3.69 7.78
CA VAL A 88 -20.18 4.12 9.16
C VAL A 88 -20.44 2.98 10.15
N GLU A 89 -21.61 2.31 10.06
CA GLU A 89 -21.94 1.18 10.94
C GLU A 89 -20.99 -0.01 10.70
N LYS A 90 -20.61 -0.26 9.45
CA LYS A 90 -19.66 -1.32 9.10
C LYS A 90 -18.28 -1.07 9.71
N ILE A 91 -17.74 0.15 9.60
CA ILE A 91 -16.48 0.53 10.22
C ILE A 91 -16.57 0.40 11.75
N ALA A 92 -17.62 0.94 12.35
CA ALA A 92 -17.85 0.84 13.79
C ALA A 92 -17.91 -0.61 14.27
N GLY A 93 -18.60 -1.49 13.51
CA GLY A 93 -18.67 -2.92 13.80
C GLY A 93 -17.32 -3.67 13.69
N LEU A 94 -16.35 -3.11 12.98
CA LEU A 94 -15.00 -3.67 12.84
C LEU A 94 -14.00 -3.11 13.88
N SER A 95 -14.37 -2.08 14.65
CA SER A 95 -13.47 -1.41 15.60
C SER A 95 -12.93 -2.29 16.72
N SER A 96 -13.58 -3.44 17.00
CA SER A 96 -13.09 -4.44 17.96
C SER A 96 -11.82 -5.18 17.47
N TYR A 97 -11.54 -5.17 16.18
CA TYR A 97 -10.32 -5.72 15.61
C TYR A 97 -9.18 -4.70 15.71
N THR A 98 -8.43 -4.72 16.79
CA THR A 98 -7.36 -3.74 17.08
C THR A 98 -6.23 -3.73 16.03
N ALA A 99 -6.11 -4.81 15.25
CA ALA A 99 -5.16 -4.89 14.14
C ALA A 99 -5.56 -4.02 12.95
N ILE A 100 -6.84 -3.65 12.78
CA ILE A 100 -7.26 -2.75 11.70
C ILE A 100 -6.67 -1.36 11.95
N LYS A 101 -5.96 -0.86 10.93
CA LYS A 101 -5.26 0.43 10.94
C LYS A 101 -5.77 1.38 9.86
N GLY A 102 -6.64 0.89 8.99
CA GLY A 102 -7.21 1.68 7.92
C GLY A 102 -7.94 0.84 6.88
N PHE A 103 -8.38 1.53 5.84
CA PHE A 103 -9.10 0.92 4.73
C PHE A 103 -8.54 1.39 3.40
N LYS A 104 -8.76 0.58 2.36
CA LYS A 104 -8.34 0.87 0.98
C LYS A 104 -9.50 1.44 0.18
N LEU A 105 -9.23 2.48 -0.61
CA LEU A 105 -10.16 3.10 -1.54
C LEU A 105 -9.58 3.12 -2.95
N ASP A 106 -10.27 2.53 -3.92
CA ASP A 106 -10.01 2.81 -5.34
C ASP A 106 -10.65 4.17 -5.67
N SER A 107 -9.83 5.12 -6.07
CA SER A 107 -10.26 6.51 -6.28
C SER A 107 -10.98 6.76 -7.63
N SER A 108 -11.21 5.71 -8.41
CA SER A 108 -11.92 5.80 -9.69
C SER A 108 -13.42 5.97 -9.50
N GLY A 109 -13.99 7.02 -10.05
CA GLY A 109 -15.44 7.26 -10.03
C GLY A 109 -16.03 7.57 -8.65
N VAL A 110 -15.19 7.92 -7.68
CA VAL A 110 -15.63 8.23 -6.30
C VAL A 110 -16.24 9.62 -6.25
N ASP A 111 -17.43 9.72 -5.65
CA ASP A 111 -17.96 10.99 -5.15
C ASP A 111 -17.38 11.28 -3.77
N PHE A 112 -16.28 12.03 -3.73
CA PHE A 112 -15.60 12.36 -2.47
C PHE A 112 -16.47 13.17 -1.50
N SER A 113 -17.49 13.87 -1.98
CA SER A 113 -18.40 14.63 -1.12
C SER A 113 -19.27 13.73 -0.25
N SER A 114 -19.58 12.53 -0.72
CA SER A 114 -20.38 11.53 0.01
C SER A 114 -19.61 10.87 1.15
N LEU A 115 -18.27 10.98 1.19
CA LEU A 115 -17.41 10.30 2.15
C LEU A 115 -17.25 11.06 3.49
N GLN A 116 -17.80 12.26 3.63
CA GLN A 116 -17.57 13.08 4.84
C GLN A 116 -17.90 12.36 6.17
N PRO A 117 -19.03 11.64 6.32
CA PRO A 117 -19.31 10.91 7.56
C PRO A 117 -18.31 9.79 7.85
N VAL A 118 -17.80 9.15 6.80
CA VAL A 118 -16.76 8.13 6.90
C VAL A 118 -15.43 8.75 7.34
N MET A 119 -15.06 9.91 6.79
CA MET A 119 -13.81 10.60 7.14
C MET A 119 -13.78 11.00 8.61
N GLU A 120 -14.87 11.51 9.16
CA GLU A 120 -14.98 11.84 10.58
C GLU A 120 -14.71 10.62 11.46
N LEU A 121 -15.26 9.46 11.08
CA LEU A 121 -15.07 8.21 11.81
C LEU A 121 -13.62 7.67 11.66
N MET A 122 -13.03 7.79 10.47
CA MET A 122 -11.64 7.40 10.22
C MET A 122 -10.67 8.19 11.12
N VAL A 123 -10.86 9.49 11.23
CA VAL A 123 -10.09 10.35 12.14
C VAL A 123 -10.31 9.95 13.59
N GLN A 124 -11.55 9.71 14.00
CA GLN A 124 -11.90 9.30 15.37
C GLN A 124 -11.18 8.00 15.79
N TYR A 125 -11.09 7.02 14.90
CA TYR A 125 -10.39 5.75 15.16
C TYR A 125 -8.89 5.78 14.83
N SER A 126 -8.38 6.92 14.37
CA SER A 126 -7.00 7.05 13.87
C SER A 126 -6.68 6.05 12.74
N TYR A 127 -7.64 5.78 11.89
CA TYR A 127 -7.48 4.93 10.71
C TYR A 127 -6.90 5.72 9.54
N SER A 128 -5.94 5.14 8.84
CA SER A 128 -5.46 5.68 7.56
C SER A 128 -6.43 5.34 6.41
N LEU A 129 -6.31 6.08 5.32
CA LEU A 129 -6.98 5.76 4.07
C LEU A 129 -5.95 5.52 2.97
N ASP A 130 -5.83 4.25 2.56
CA ASP A 130 -4.92 3.84 1.50
C ASP A 130 -5.59 4.02 0.14
N LEU A 131 -5.00 4.87 -0.68
CA LEU A 131 -5.54 5.27 -1.98
C LEU A 131 -4.91 4.46 -3.11
N LYS A 132 -5.74 3.84 -3.93
CA LYS A 132 -5.32 3.28 -5.20
C LYS A 132 -5.68 4.24 -6.31
N LEU A 133 -4.69 4.70 -7.08
CA LEU A 133 -4.95 5.42 -8.33
C LEU A 133 -5.31 4.44 -9.44
N SER A 134 -6.31 4.80 -10.20
CA SER A 134 -6.78 4.07 -11.38
C SER A 134 -6.79 5.01 -12.59
N PRO A 135 -6.78 4.51 -13.82
CA PRO A 135 -6.72 5.37 -15.02
C PRO A 135 -7.80 6.46 -15.10
N ASN A 136 -8.96 6.21 -14.48
CA ASN A 136 -10.08 7.13 -14.47
C ASN A 136 -10.15 8.00 -13.21
N THR A 137 -9.11 8.03 -12.38
CA THR A 137 -9.05 8.88 -11.20
C THR A 137 -9.03 10.35 -11.60
N ASN A 138 -9.97 11.14 -11.09
CA ASN A 138 -9.93 12.60 -11.21
C ASN A 138 -8.92 13.17 -10.21
N THR A 139 -7.66 13.25 -10.65
CA THR A 139 -6.56 13.70 -9.77
C THR A 139 -6.74 15.10 -9.20
N PRO A 140 -7.20 16.12 -9.94
CA PRO A 140 -7.51 17.42 -9.37
C PRO A 140 -8.51 17.35 -8.21
N GLN A 141 -9.62 16.65 -8.40
CA GLN A 141 -10.65 16.48 -7.38
C GLN A 141 -10.14 15.71 -6.17
N LEU A 142 -9.39 14.63 -6.39
CA LEU A 142 -8.73 13.86 -5.33
C LEU A 142 -7.77 14.76 -4.53
N ASN A 143 -6.95 15.55 -5.21
CA ASN A 143 -6.00 16.46 -4.57
C ASN A 143 -6.70 17.50 -3.67
N ASP A 144 -7.80 18.09 -4.16
CA ASP A 144 -8.58 19.05 -3.40
C ASP A 144 -9.25 18.41 -2.19
N TRP A 145 -9.73 17.17 -2.32
CA TRP A 145 -10.32 16.42 -1.23
C TRP A 145 -9.29 16.04 -0.15
N ILE A 146 -8.09 15.59 -0.52
CA ILE A 146 -7.00 15.32 0.43
C ILE A 146 -6.67 16.60 1.22
N ARG A 147 -6.56 17.74 0.54
CA ARG A 147 -6.26 19.03 1.15
C ARG A 147 -7.35 19.52 2.11
N SER A 148 -8.61 19.18 1.83
CA SER A 148 -9.75 19.56 2.68
C SER A 148 -9.90 18.68 3.93
N ASN A 149 -9.11 17.61 4.06
CA ASN A 149 -9.09 16.69 5.21
C ASN A 149 -7.69 16.64 5.85
N PRO A 150 -7.19 17.74 6.43
CA PRO A 150 -5.79 17.85 6.89
C PRO A 150 -5.45 16.91 8.06
N ASP A 151 -6.44 16.53 8.87
CA ASP A 151 -6.27 15.66 10.03
C ASP A 151 -6.27 14.16 9.67
N GLN A 152 -6.61 13.83 8.42
CA GLN A 152 -6.62 12.46 7.91
C GLN A 152 -5.27 12.11 7.29
N TYR A 153 -4.71 10.97 7.67
CA TYR A 153 -3.58 10.38 6.95
C TYR A 153 -4.04 9.59 5.73
N PHE A 154 -3.51 9.97 4.58
CA PHE A 154 -3.69 9.27 3.32
C PHE A 154 -2.39 8.57 2.92
N VAL A 155 -2.51 7.39 2.32
CA VAL A 155 -1.36 6.63 1.83
C VAL A 155 -1.59 6.23 0.38
N LEU A 156 -0.79 6.75 -0.52
CA LEU A 156 -0.82 6.36 -1.93
C LEU A 156 -0.20 4.97 -2.08
N GLY A 157 -0.98 4.00 -2.54
CA GLY A 157 -0.49 2.63 -2.79
C GLY A 157 0.32 2.53 -4.09
N GLN A 158 1.24 1.57 -4.12
CA GLN A 158 1.91 1.09 -5.32
C GLN A 158 2.49 2.20 -6.20
N CYS A 159 3.19 3.17 -5.60
CA CYS A 159 3.78 4.32 -6.31
C CYS A 159 2.79 5.10 -7.18
N GLY A 160 1.47 5.02 -6.88
CA GLY A 160 0.43 5.61 -7.72
C GLY A 160 0.21 4.87 -9.04
N ASN A 161 0.52 3.57 -9.12
CA ASN A 161 0.29 2.66 -10.25
C ASN A 161 0.89 3.14 -11.60
N PRO A 162 2.19 3.45 -11.70
CA PRO A 162 2.80 3.80 -12.99
C PRO A 162 2.81 2.60 -13.96
N ASP A 163 2.79 2.88 -15.25
CA ASP A 163 3.16 1.89 -16.26
C ASP A 163 4.70 1.72 -16.28
N THR A 164 5.19 0.62 -15.72
CA THR A 164 6.63 0.32 -15.64
C THR A 164 7.19 -0.41 -16.86
N LYS A 165 6.40 -0.61 -17.91
CA LYS A 165 6.89 -1.12 -19.21
C LYS A 165 7.70 -0.09 -19.98
N HIS A 166 7.49 1.17 -19.64
CA HIS A 166 8.14 2.34 -20.25
C HIS A 166 8.73 3.22 -19.16
N PRO A 167 9.66 4.13 -19.47
CA PRO A 167 10.06 5.18 -18.52
C PRO A 167 8.85 5.95 -17.98
N PRO A 168 8.95 6.58 -16.78
CA PRO A 168 7.81 7.29 -16.20
C PRO A 168 7.24 8.35 -17.15
N SER A 169 5.93 8.31 -17.36
CA SER A 169 5.27 9.28 -18.22
C SER A 169 5.25 10.67 -17.58
N THR A 170 5.20 11.71 -18.41
CA THR A 170 5.10 13.09 -17.93
C THR A 170 3.84 13.28 -17.07
N GLU A 171 2.73 12.64 -17.46
CA GLU A 171 1.46 12.70 -16.73
C GLU A 171 1.61 12.12 -15.31
N TRP A 172 2.21 10.94 -15.18
CA TRP A 172 2.44 10.33 -13.86
C TRP A 172 3.37 11.19 -13.01
N ILE A 173 4.47 11.70 -13.58
CA ILE A 173 5.40 12.60 -12.85
C ILE A 173 4.65 13.84 -12.32
N GLN A 174 3.85 14.48 -13.16
CA GLN A 174 3.07 15.66 -12.76
C GLN A 174 2.03 15.31 -11.68
N GLN A 175 1.34 14.19 -11.82
CA GLN A 175 0.37 13.68 -10.87
C GLN A 175 1.02 13.46 -9.49
N ILE A 176 2.15 12.75 -9.45
CA ILE A 176 2.90 12.49 -8.21
C ILE A 176 3.35 13.80 -7.57
N LYS A 177 3.98 14.70 -8.32
CA LYS A 177 4.44 16.00 -7.82
C LYS A 177 3.30 16.88 -7.31
N GLN A 178 2.12 16.80 -7.94
CA GLN A 178 0.94 17.54 -7.49
C GLN A 178 0.37 16.98 -6.19
N LEU A 179 0.18 15.66 -6.11
CA LEU A 179 -0.35 14.99 -4.93
C LEU A 179 0.59 15.13 -3.72
N ALA A 180 1.90 15.03 -3.93
CA ALA A 180 2.91 15.13 -2.88
C ALA A 180 2.97 16.50 -2.18
N LYS A 181 2.33 17.55 -2.71
CA LYS A 181 2.19 18.86 -2.02
C LYS A 181 1.36 18.75 -0.74
N ASN A 182 0.49 17.73 -0.62
CA ASN A 182 -0.29 17.48 0.58
C ASN A 182 0.58 16.81 1.64
N GLN A 183 0.79 17.47 2.78
CA GLN A 183 1.68 17.00 3.84
C GLN A 183 1.12 15.79 4.60
N ASN A 184 -0.19 15.57 4.54
CA ASN A 184 -0.91 14.43 5.10
C ASN A 184 -1.00 13.23 4.15
N LEU A 185 -0.36 13.31 2.96
CA LEU A 185 -0.26 12.21 2.01
C LEU A 185 1.14 11.59 2.07
N PHE A 186 1.17 10.27 2.22
CA PHE A 186 2.35 9.39 2.18
C PHE A 186 2.28 8.51 0.94
N CYS A 187 3.37 7.80 0.62
CA CYS A 187 3.37 6.89 -0.53
C CYS A 187 4.13 5.60 -0.22
N LYS A 188 3.53 4.47 -0.55
CA LYS A 188 4.20 3.16 -0.53
C LYS A 188 5.06 3.01 -1.77
N VAL A 189 6.33 2.69 -1.56
CA VAL A 189 7.26 2.34 -2.64
C VAL A 189 7.15 0.84 -2.88
N SER A 190 6.19 0.46 -3.71
CA SER A 190 5.81 -0.91 -4.05
C SER A 190 5.24 -0.98 -5.46
N GLY A 191 4.90 -2.18 -5.94
CA GLY A 191 4.17 -2.40 -7.18
C GLY A 191 4.96 -2.16 -8.47
N LEU A 192 6.20 -1.68 -8.41
CA LEU A 192 7.00 -1.39 -9.62
C LEU A 192 7.39 -2.65 -10.40
N PHE A 193 7.46 -3.80 -9.75
CA PHE A 193 7.74 -5.09 -10.40
C PHE A 193 6.52 -5.68 -11.11
N THR A 194 5.32 -5.34 -10.67
CA THR A 194 4.10 -6.03 -11.09
C THR A 194 3.69 -5.75 -12.55
N PRO A 195 3.70 -4.49 -13.06
CA PRO A 195 3.29 -4.21 -14.44
C PRO A 195 4.40 -4.27 -15.47
N GLY A 196 5.66 -4.52 -15.06
CA GLY A 196 6.86 -4.38 -15.89
C GLY A 196 7.18 -5.54 -16.83
N ASN A 197 8.36 -5.50 -17.42
CA ASN A 197 8.90 -6.58 -18.24
C ASN A 197 9.49 -7.67 -17.33
N TRP A 198 8.69 -8.64 -16.98
CA TRP A 198 8.94 -9.66 -15.95
C TRP A 198 10.19 -10.52 -16.15
N LYS A 199 10.79 -10.50 -17.34
CA LYS A 199 11.90 -11.42 -17.66
C LYS A 199 13.26 -10.75 -17.82
N SER A 200 13.32 -9.44 -17.94
CA SER A 200 14.57 -8.75 -18.35
C SER A 200 14.78 -7.37 -17.76
N TRP A 201 14.21 -7.05 -16.59
CA TRP A 201 14.43 -5.76 -15.93
C TRP A 201 15.84 -5.65 -15.33
N LYS A 202 16.31 -4.42 -15.20
CA LYS A 202 17.52 -4.05 -14.49
C LYS A 202 17.19 -3.04 -13.40
N PRO A 203 17.97 -2.95 -12.30
CA PRO A 203 17.79 -1.94 -11.27
C PRO A 203 17.63 -0.52 -11.81
N ALA A 204 18.41 -0.18 -12.84
CA ALA A 204 18.36 1.14 -13.47
C ALA A 204 17.01 1.49 -14.13
N ASP A 205 16.20 0.49 -14.47
CA ASP A 205 14.89 0.73 -15.08
C ASP A 205 13.91 1.36 -14.06
N PHE A 206 14.14 1.16 -12.76
CA PHE A 206 13.29 1.67 -11.68
C PHE A 206 13.75 3.01 -11.12
N TYR A 207 15.03 3.38 -11.32
CA TYR A 207 15.58 4.62 -10.74
C TYR A 207 14.79 5.87 -11.13
N PRO A 208 14.34 6.09 -12.37
CA PRO A 208 13.56 7.29 -12.71
C PRO A 208 12.23 7.41 -11.95
N PHE A 209 11.61 6.27 -11.59
CA PHE A 209 10.41 6.25 -10.76
C PHE A 209 10.75 6.60 -9.31
N LEU A 210 11.80 5.98 -8.78
CA LEU A 210 12.28 6.21 -7.42
C LEU A 210 12.74 7.67 -7.25
N ASP A 211 13.52 8.20 -8.21
CA ASP A 211 13.97 9.59 -8.20
C ASP A 211 12.77 10.56 -8.11
N THR A 212 11.73 10.32 -8.92
CA THR A 212 10.50 11.12 -8.89
C THR A 212 9.81 11.07 -7.53
N LEU A 213 9.70 9.88 -6.92
CA LEU A 213 9.04 9.70 -5.62
C LEU A 213 9.85 10.33 -4.49
N PHE A 214 11.17 10.08 -4.44
CA PHE A 214 12.03 10.62 -3.40
C PHE A 214 12.18 12.14 -3.51
N GLU A 215 12.21 12.70 -4.74
CA GLU A 215 12.17 14.16 -4.95
C GLU A 215 10.86 14.77 -4.48
N ALA A 216 9.71 14.12 -4.78
CA ALA A 216 8.40 14.70 -4.50
C ALA A 216 7.97 14.58 -3.03
N PHE A 217 8.13 13.40 -2.42
CA PHE A 217 7.69 13.11 -1.05
C PHE A 217 8.79 13.29 0.00
N GLY A 218 10.04 13.09 -0.39
CA GLY A 218 11.15 12.92 0.55
C GLY A 218 11.07 11.60 1.34
N PRO A 219 12.18 11.16 1.96
CA PRO A 219 12.25 9.88 2.67
C PRO A 219 11.30 9.82 3.88
N ASN A 220 10.89 10.96 4.44
CA ASN A 220 10.03 11.04 5.62
C ASN A 220 8.53 10.83 5.34
N ARG A 221 8.15 10.71 4.06
CA ARG A 221 6.77 10.41 3.64
C ARG A 221 6.68 9.25 2.67
N LEU A 222 7.76 8.46 2.55
CA LEU A 222 7.78 7.22 1.78
C LEU A 222 7.81 6.02 2.72
N LEU A 223 7.13 4.94 2.35
CA LEU A 223 7.06 3.69 3.11
C LEU A 223 7.63 2.56 2.24
N TYR A 224 8.59 1.81 2.79
CA TYR A 224 9.02 0.56 2.18
C TYR A 224 7.86 -0.43 2.15
N ALA A 225 7.63 -1.05 1.00
CA ALA A 225 6.61 -2.06 0.82
C ALA A 225 6.99 -3.03 -0.30
N SER A 226 6.65 -4.31 -0.16
CA SER A 226 7.05 -5.34 -1.13
C SER A 226 6.00 -5.63 -2.19
N ASP A 227 4.73 -5.43 -1.87
CA ASP A 227 3.62 -5.93 -2.69
C ASP A 227 3.64 -7.48 -2.83
N TRP A 228 4.22 -8.19 -1.83
CA TRP A 228 4.22 -9.65 -1.82
C TRP A 228 2.79 -10.19 -1.67
N PRO A 229 2.38 -11.20 -2.42
CA PRO A 229 3.15 -12.03 -3.34
C PRO A 229 3.11 -11.55 -4.80
N PHE A 230 2.48 -10.44 -5.14
CA PHE A 230 2.44 -9.94 -6.53
C PHE A 230 3.84 -9.67 -7.09
N ILE A 231 4.78 -9.27 -6.26
CA ILE A 231 6.19 -9.08 -6.62
C ILE A 231 6.81 -10.32 -7.27
N LEU A 232 6.34 -11.53 -6.94
CA LEU A 232 6.85 -12.79 -7.48
C LEU A 232 6.62 -12.93 -8.97
N LEU A 233 5.71 -12.15 -9.56
CA LEU A 233 5.50 -12.15 -11.00
C LEU A 233 6.71 -11.66 -11.80
N SER A 234 7.56 -10.83 -11.21
CA SER A 234 8.69 -10.20 -11.91
C SER A 234 10.03 -10.40 -11.21
N GLY A 235 10.03 -10.87 -9.97
CA GLY A 235 11.25 -11.00 -9.20
C GLY A 235 11.05 -11.73 -7.89
N SER A 236 11.84 -11.38 -6.89
CA SER A 236 11.76 -11.96 -5.57
C SER A 236 11.78 -10.87 -4.50
N TYR A 237 11.34 -11.24 -3.31
CA TYR A 237 11.39 -10.37 -2.13
C TYR A 237 12.81 -9.83 -1.87
N VAL A 238 13.81 -10.73 -1.95
CA VAL A 238 15.22 -10.37 -1.74
C VAL A 238 15.71 -9.35 -2.77
N GLN A 239 15.36 -9.56 -4.05
CA GLN A 239 15.78 -8.62 -5.11
C GLN A 239 15.22 -7.22 -4.89
N TRP A 240 13.94 -7.13 -4.50
CA TRP A 240 13.32 -5.84 -4.21
C TRP A 240 13.95 -5.16 -2.99
N LYS A 241 14.10 -5.90 -1.88
CA LYS A 241 14.71 -5.36 -0.66
C LYS A 241 16.14 -4.87 -0.92
N SER A 242 16.96 -5.66 -1.60
CA SER A 242 18.33 -5.28 -1.96
C SER A 242 18.38 -4.08 -2.92
N LEU A 243 17.42 -3.95 -3.84
CA LEU A 243 17.31 -2.78 -4.71
C LEU A 243 17.01 -1.52 -3.89
N MET A 244 16.05 -1.59 -2.95
CA MET A 244 15.73 -0.47 -2.09
C MET A 244 16.88 -0.09 -1.15
N GLU A 245 17.57 -1.07 -0.56
CA GLU A 245 18.77 -0.82 0.26
C GLU A 245 19.84 -0.10 -0.53
N LYS A 246 20.15 -0.60 -1.73
CA LYS A 246 21.16 0.01 -2.60
C LYS A 246 20.74 1.41 -3.06
N TYR A 247 19.50 1.60 -3.47
CA TYR A 247 19.01 2.90 -3.91
C TYR A 247 19.09 3.94 -2.78
N THR A 248 18.82 3.54 -1.55
CA THR A 248 18.82 4.43 -0.38
C THR A 248 20.17 4.54 0.32
N GLU A 249 21.26 3.98 -0.21
CA GLU A 249 22.61 4.05 0.42
C GLU A 249 23.07 5.49 0.73
N HIS A 250 22.69 6.43 -0.12
CA HIS A 250 23.03 7.85 -0.01
C HIS A 250 22.25 8.62 1.06
N LEU A 251 21.17 8.05 1.58
CA LEU A 251 20.36 8.69 2.61
C LEU A 251 21.05 8.65 3.97
N LYS A 252 20.75 9.62 4.82
CA LYS A 252 21.18 9.62 6.23
C LYS A 252 20.57 8.44 6.99
N PRO A 253 21.22 7.96 8.08
CA PRO A 253 20.67 6.86 8.87
C PRO A 253 19.21 7.07 9.30
N GLU A 254 18.88 8.23 9.83
CA GLU A 254 17.51 8.60 10.24
C GLU A 254 16.50 8.54 9.09
N GLU A 255 16.90 9.01 7.90
CA GLU A 255 16.05 8.97 6.71
C GLU A 255 15.77 7.53 6.26
N LYS A 256 16.76 6.63 6.40
CA LYS A 256 16.59 5.19 6.15
C LYS A 256 15.66 4.55 7.17
N GLU A 257 15.83 4.85 8.46
CA GLU A 257 14.96 4.38 9.53
C GLU A 257 13.51 4.81 9.27
N ASN A 258 13.31 6.07 8.89
CA ASN A 258 11.99 6.58 8.51
C ASN A 258 11.38 5.80 7.33
N PHE A 259 12.12 5.66 6.23
CA PHE A 259 11.66 4.96 5.05
C PHE A 259 11.35 3.48 5.29
N PHE A 260 12.25 2.77 5.99
CA PHE A 260 12.12 1.33 6.22
C PHE A 260 11.20 0.96 7.40
N GLY A 261 10.76 1.93 8.23
CA GLY A 261 9.98 1.55 9.39
C GLY A 261 9.20 2.65 10.09
N GLU A 262 9.84 3.72 10.54
CA GLU A 262 9.23 4.73 11.41
C GLU A 262 8.02 5.42 10.76
N ASN A 263 8.06 5.65 9.45
CA ASN A 263 6.91 6.20 8.73
C ASN A 263 5.69 5.27 8.82
N ALA A 264 5.88 3.96 8.62
CA ALA A 264 4.80 2.98 8.72
C ALA A 264 4.25 2.91 10.15
N GLN A 265 5.14 2.90 11.16
CA GLN A 265 4.72 2.94 12.57
C GLN A 265 3.87 4.16 12.89
N ARG A 266 4.32 5.34 12.44
CA ARG A 266 3.62 6.60 12.69
C ARG A 266 2.24 6.64 12.05
N ILE A 267 2.15 6.24 10.77
CA ILE A 267 0.91 6.37 9.99
C ILE A 267 -0.12 5.32 10.37
N TYR A 268 0.33 4.11 10.70
CA TYR A 268 -0.55 2.99 11.01
C TYR A 268 -0.63 2.71 12.52
N HIS A 269 0.02 3.52 13.37
CA HIS A 269 0.03 3.31 14.83
C HIS A 269 0.36 1.85 15.20
N LEU A 270 1.51 1.33 14.68
CA LEU A 270 1.95 -0.07 14.83
C LEU A 270 2.67 -0.33 16.15
#